data_c347b9046e7f1bc34b15d44e45ae51bd
#
_entry.id   c347b9046e7f1bc34b15d44e45ae51bd
#
_cell.length_a   1.000
_cell.length_b   1.000
_cell.length_c   1.000
_cell.angle_alpha   90.00
_cell.angle_beta   90.00
_cell.angle_gamma   90.00
#
_symmetry.space_group_name_H-M   'P 1'
#
loop_
_entity.id
_entity.type
_entity.pdbx_description
1 polymer ?
#
loop_
_entity_poly.entity_id
_entity_poly.type
_entity_poly.pdbx_seq_one_letter_code
_entity_poly.pdbx_strand_id
1 'polypeptide(L)' 'RCTAQGLYNICTPVSEDEVQLGDLVFFKGTYATYGVSHVGIYVGNAEMLHCGDPISYADLTLPYWKQHFFAYGRLPEN' A
#
# COMPACT_ATOMS: atom_id res chain seq x y z
N ARG A 1 12.23 -9.75 9.10
CA ARG A 1 10.93 -9.15 9.28
C ARG A 1 10.88 -7.74 8.72
N CYS A 2 9.92 -7.51 7.85
CA CYS A 2 9.86 -6.25 7.12
C CYS A 2 8.82 -5.32 7.74
N THR A 3 9.19 -4.04 7.88
CA THR A 3 8.23 -3.01 8.19
C THR A 3 7.63 -2.49 6.88
N ALA A 4 6.56 -1.70 6.96
CA ALA A 4 6.00 -1.08 5.77
C ALA A 4 7.04 -0.18 5.11
N GLN A 5 7.80 0.57 5.90
CA GLN A 5 8.86 1.42 5.35
C GLN A 5 9.94 0.58 4.68
N GLY A 6 10.31 -0.55 5.29
CA GLY A 6 11.33 -1.43 4.72
C GLY A 6 10.88 -2.02 3.39
N LEU A 7 9.62 -2.43 3.29
CA LEU A 7 9.08 -2.91 2.03
C LEU A 7 9.09 -1.82 0.97
N TYR A 8 8.69 -0.60 1.35
CA TYR A 8 8.72 0.50 0.41
C TYR A 8 10.13 0.74 -0.14
N ASN A 9 11.13 0.64 0.73
CA ASN A 9 12.52 0.93 0.33
C ASN A 9 13.04 -0.03 -0.73
N ILE A 10 12.53 -1.25 -0.79
CA ILE A 10 12.99 -2.23 -1.77
C ILE A 10 12.11 -2.32 -3.00
N CYS A 11 10.98 -1.60 -3.02
CA CYS A 11 10.07 -1.64 -4.15
C CYS A 11 10.50 -0.68 -5.24
N THR A 12 10.16 -1.05 -6.49
CA THR A 12 10.23 -0.12 -7.61
C THR A 12 8.95 0.69 -7.62
N PRO A 13 9.03 2.02 -7.70
CA PRO A 13 7.81 2.85 -7.75
C PRO A 13 6.97 2.53 -8.98
N VAL A 14 5.65 2.55 -8.80
CA VAL A 14 4.70 2.27 -9.87
C VAL A 14 3.71 3.42 -9.91
N SER A 15 3.42 3.93 -11.11
CA SER A 15 2.44 4.99 -11.26
C SER A 15 1.03 4.45 -11.16
N GLU A 16 0.09 5.34 -10.89
CA GLU A 16 -1.32 4.95 -10.80
C GLU A 16 -1.81 4.31 -12.10
N ASP A 17 -1.29 4.76 -13.22
CA ASP A 17 -1.71 4.23 -14.54
C ASP A 17 -1.17 2.83 -14.77
N GLU A 18 -0.14 2.43 -14.05
CA GLU A 18 0.55 1.17 -14.31
C GLU A 18 0.38 0.14 -13.18
N VAL A 19 -0.33 0.50 -12.12
CA VAL A 19 -0.48 -0.40 -11.00
C VAL A 19 -1.24 -1.65 -11.42
N GLN A 20 -0.77 -2.81 -10.97
CA GLN A 20 -1.32 -4.11 -11.34
C GLN A 20 -1.68 -4.89 -10.09
N LEU A 21 -2.56 -5.86 -10.29
CA LEU A 21 -2.92 -6.80 -9.23
C LEU A 21 -1.65 -7.41 -8.65
N GLY A 22 -1.52 -7.35 -7.33
CA GLY A 22 -0.35 -7.87 -6.64
C GLY A 22 0.68 -6.81 -6.26
N ASP A 23 0.58 -5.60 -6.82
CA ASP A 23 1.45 -4.52 -6.42
C ASP A 23 1.08 -4.06 -5.01
N LEU A 24 2.01 -3.37 -4.35
CA LEU A 24 1.80 -2.90 -2.98
C LEU A 24 1.31 -1.46 -2.99
N VAL A 25 0.48 -1.14 -2.01
CA VAL A 25 -0.05 0.20 -1.80
C VAL A 25 0.46 0.69 -0.46
N PHE A 26 1.11 1.84 -0.44
CA PHE A 26 1.74 2.37 0.76
C PHE A 26 1.04 3.62 1.24
N PHE A 27 0.95 3.76 2.55
CA PHE A 27 0.27 4.88 3.20
C PHE A 27 1.16 5.51 4.26
N LYS A 28 0.91 6.79 4.54
CA LYS A 28 1.57 7.53 5.60
C LYS A 28 0.52 8.10 6.55
N GLY A 29 0.92 8.30 7.79
CA GLY A 29 0.06 8.97 8.75
C GLY A 29 -1.07 8.14 9.32
N THR A 30 -1.07 6.82 9.05
CA THR A 30 -2.09 5.95 9.64
C THR A 30 -1.76 5.59 11.08
N TYR A 31 -0.51 5.72 11.45
CA TYR A 31 -0.04 5.54 12.81
C TYR A 31 0.89 6.69 13.15
N ALA A 32 1.16 6.87 14.44
CA ALA A 32 2.10 7.88 14.91
C ALA A 32 3.53 7.38 14.71
N THR A 33 3.94 7.25 13.45
CA THR A 33 5.27 6.78 13.11
C THR A 33 5.79 7.57 11.92
N TYR A 34 7.10 7.59 11.79
CA TYR A 34 7.77 8.29 10.72
C TYR A 34 7.67 7.50 9.42
N GLY A 35 7.50 8.20 8.31
CA GLY A 35 7.53 7.58 6.98
C GLY A 35 6.32 6.73 6.70
N VAL A 36 6.52 5.67 5.93
CA VAL A 36 5.44 4.77 5.53
C VAL A 36 4.98 3.96 6.73
N SER A 37 3.69 4.06 7.03
CA SER A 37 3.12 3.46 8.25
C SER A 37 2.22 2.27 7.99
N HIS A 38 1.76 2.06 6.74
CA HIS A 38 0.83 0.98 6.44
C HIS A 38 1.01 0.54 4.99
N VAL A 39 0.72 -0.73 4.74
CA VAL A 39 0.84 -1.29 3.39
C VAL A 39 -0.29 -2.26 3.14
N GLY A 40 -0.78 -2.30 1.90
CA GLY A 40 -1.75 -3.28 1.46
C GLY A 40 -1.34 -3.83 0.11
N ILE A 41 -2.08 -4.84 -0.36
CA ILE A 41 -1.86 -5.46 -1.65
C ILE A 41 -2.99 -5.05 -2.57
N TYR A 42 -2.64 -4.47 -3.73
CA TYR A 42 -3.64 -4.05 -4.69
C TYR A 42 -4.30 -5.28 -5.32
N VAL A 43 -5.63 -5.34 -5.28
CA VAL A 43 -6.36 -6.48 -5.81
C VAL A 43 -7.26 -6.11 -6.98
N GLY A 44 -7.05 -4.92 -7.57
CA GLY A 44 -7.84 -4.45 -8.70
C GLY A 44 -9.06 -3.69 -8.25
N ASN A 45 -9.70 -3.00 -9.19
CA ASN A 45 -10.95 -2.27 -8.97
C ASN A 45 -10.88 -1.27 -7.82
N ALA A 46 -9.71 -0.65 -7.66
CA ALA A 46 -9.47 0.35 -6.61
C ALA A 46 -9.68 -0.22 -5.20
N GLU A 47 -9.30 -1.49 -5.01
CA GLU A 47 -9.39 -2.16 -3.71
C GLU A 47 -8.05 -2.72 -3.31
N MET A 48 -7.84 -2.89 -2.02
CA MET A 48 -6.65 -3.55 -1.50
C MET A 48 -7.03 -4.57 -0.45
N LEU A 49 -6.18 -5.58 -0.30
CA LEU A 49 -6.24 -6.51 0.83
C LEU A 49 -5.20 -6.06 1.82
N HIS A 50 -5.57 -5.85 3.07
CA HIS A 50 -4.62 -5.36 4.05
C HIS A 50 -4.87 -5.98 5.41
N CYS A 51 -3.84 -5.90 6.25
CA CYS A 51 -3.92 -6.37 7.63
C CYS A 51 -4.62 -5.32 8.47
N GLY A 52 -5.94 -5.41 8.48
CA GLY A 52 -6.74 -4.67 9.42
C GLY A 52 -6.96 -5.53 10.66
N ASP A 53 -8.07 -5.35 11.31
CA ASP A 53 -8.47 -6.17 12.42
C ASP A 53 -9.93 -6.53 12.21
N PRO A 54 -10.23 -7.59 11.48
CA PRO A 54 -9.33 -8.61 10.89
C PRO A 54 -8.76 -8.21 9.54
N ILE A 55 -8.01 -9.12 8.92
CA ILE A 55 -7.57 -8.95 7.52
C ILE A 55 -8.81 -8.77 6.65
N SER A 56 -8.81 -7.77 5.81
CA SER A 56 -9.99 -7.46 5.02
C SER A 56 -9.63 -6.67 3.77
N TYR A 57 -10.59 -6.58 2.87
CA TYR A 57 -10.49 -5.71 1.71
C TYR A 57 -10.87 -4.29 2.10
N ALA A 58 -10.26 -3.32 1.46
CA ALA A 58 -10.57 -1.92 1.69
C ALA A 58 -10.72 -1.21 0.35
N ASP A 59 -11.68 -0.29 0.30
CA ASP A 59 -11.98 0.51 -0.88
C ASP A 59 -11.08 1.73 -0.90
N LEU A 60 -10.18 1.77 -1.87
CA LEU A 60 -9.17 2.85 -1.96
C LEU A 60 -9.77 4.17 -2.39
N THR A 61 -11.05 4.20 -2.80
CA THR A 61 -11.70 5.46 -3.15
C THR A 61 -12.25 6.20 -1.94
N LEU A 62 -12.23 5.56 -0.76
CA LEU A 62 -12.73 6.21 0.45
C LEU A 62 -11.79 7.34 0.88
N PRO A 63 -12.34 8.43 1.43
CA PRO A 63 -11.51 9.59 1.78
C PRO A 63 -10.35 9.28 2.71
N TYR A 64 -10.55 8.38 3.68
CA TYR A 64 -9.49 8.04 4.62
C TYR A 64 -8.26 7.52 3.88
N TRP A 65 -8.45 6.56 2.95
CA TRP A 65 -7.33 5.96 2.24
C TRP A 65 -6.71 6.94 1.25
N LYS A 66 -7.53 7.75 0.59
CA LYS A 66 -7.01 8.76 -0.32
C LYS A 66 -6.16 9.79 0.40
N GLN A 67 -6.58 10.17 1.60
CA GLN A 67 -5.88 11.17 2.39
C GLN A 67 -4.50 10.67 2.83
N HIS A 68 -4.39 9.38 3.12
CA HIS A 68 -3.15 8.80 3.62
C HIS A 68 -2.31 8.13 2.54
N PHE A 69 -2.81 8.06 1.32
CA PHE A 69 -2.10 7.39 0.23
C PHE A 69 -0.75 8.06 -0.01
N PHE A 70 0.29 7.22 -0.16
CA PHE A 70 1.63 7.71 -0.45
C PHE A 70 2.10 7.24 -1.83
N ALA A 71 2.11 5.94 -2.10
CA ALA A 71 2.67 5.45 -3.34
C ALA A 71 2.26 4.01 -3.60
N TYR A 72 2.37 3.59 -4.86
CA TYR A 72 2.35 2.18 -5.23
C TYR A 72 3.78 1.70 -5.42
N GLY A 73 4.02 0.41 -5.18
CA GLY A 73 5.33 -0.16 -5.40
C GLY A 73 5.24 -1.60 -5.85
N ARG A 74 6.26 -2.04 -6.58
CA ARG A 74 6.35 -3.41 -7.08
C ARG A 74 7.59 -4.06 -6.52
N LEU A 75 7.41 -5.24 -5.91
CA LEU A 75 8.53 -5.97 -5.36
C LEU A 75 9.44 -6.45 -6.48
N PRO A 76 10.75 -6.50 -6.23
CA PRO A 76 11.68 -6.99 -7.25
C PRO A 76 11.40 -8.46 -7.54
N GLU A 77 11.60 -8.84 -8.80
CA GLU A 77 11.51 -10.23 -9.21
C GLU A 77 12.83 -10.92 -8.98
N ASN A 78 12.77 -12.21 -8.70
CA ASN A 78 13.99 -13.00 -8.52
C ASN A 78 14.51 -13.53 -9.83
#